data_6080e233b577fe0faed4115d80b76a23
#
_entry.id   6080e233b577fe0faed4115d80b76a23
#
_cell.length_a   1.000
_cell.length_b   1.000
_cell.length_c   1.000
_cell.angle_alpha   90.00
_cell.angle_beta   90.00
_cell.angle_gamma   90.00
#
_symmetry.space_group_name_H-M   'P 1'
#
loop_
_entity.id
_entity.type
_entity.pdbx_description
1 polymer ?
#
loop_
_entity_poly.entity_id
_entity_poly.type
_entity_poly.pdbx_seq_one_letter_code
_entity_poly.pdbx_strand_id
1 'polypeptide(L)'
;MISPEELARLPFFKDLDDEERALLAGIARKESAVAGQRIFEEGEPSHTLHIVVSGLVSLRQKNRHGAAEVAMSAGRPGELIGVSAMLGEAGIHPMSGVCLEPTELIEIDASVLMDALDSNPAVGYRILRRLNHIEAERLAAAWSQIRSQGRAGEITHG
;
A
#
# COMPACT_ATOMS: atom_id res chain seq x y z
N MET A 1 7.14 -15.63 -11.29
CA MET A 1 8.07 -14.58 -11.76
C MET A 1 7.24 -13.54 -12.50
N ILE A 2 7.51 -12.27 -12.30
CA ILE A 2 6.79 -11.17 -12.95
C ILE A 2 7.64 -10.66 -14.10
N SER A 3 7.02 -10.31 -15.24
CA SER A 3 7.75 -9.70 -16.33
C SER A 3 7.74 -8.15 -16.24
N PRO A 4 8.74 -7.46 -16.80
CA PRO A 4 8.73 -5.99 -16.87
C PRO A 4 7.50 -5.43 -17.59
N GLU A 5 6.97 -6.14 -18.59
CA GLU A 5 5.77 -5.77 -19.34
C GLU A 5 4.50 -5.86 -18.48
N GLU A 6 4.43 -6.83 -17.56
CA GLU A 6 3.33 -6.92 -16.60
C GLU A 6 3.37 -5.74 -15.63
N LEU A 7 4.57 -5.36 -15.14
CA LEU A 7 4.73 -4.17 -14.29
C LEU A 7 4.34 -2.88 -15.03
N ALA A 8 4.69 -2.75 -16.31
CA ALA A 8 4.38 -1.56 -17.11
C ALA A 8 2.87 -1.25 -17.21
N ARG A 9 2.01 -2.26 -17.01
CA ARG A 9 0.55 -2.10 -17.02
C ARG A 9 0.00 -1.49 -15.73
N LEU A 10 0.80 -1.48 -14.67
CA LEU A 10 0.36 -0.96 -13.36
C LEU A 10 0.73 0.52 -13.25
N PRO A 11 -0.20 1.37 -12.79
CA PRO A 11 0.00 2.82 -12.71
C PRO A 11 1.25 3.24 -11.94
N PHE A 12 1.61 2.46 -10.91
CA PHE A 12 2.79 2.74 -10.08
C PHE A 12 4.10 2.69 -10.87
N PHE A 13 4.20 1.82 -11.89
CA PHE A 13 5.43 1.56 -12.64
C PHE A 13 5.46 2.21 -14.03
N LYS A 14 4.40 2.92 -14.43
CA LYS A 14 4.26 3.44 -15.81
C LYS A 14 5.35 4.43 -16.22
N ASP A 15 5.87 5.21 -15.27
CA ASP A 15 6.86 6.26 -15.51
C ASP A 15 8.30 5.75 -15.38
N LEU A 16 8.49 4.44 -15.15
CA LEU A 16 9.78 3.79 -15.09
C LEU A 16 10.23 3.35 -16.48
N ASP A 17 11.53 3.39 -16.72
CA ASP A 17 12.11 2.83 -17.93
C ASP A 17 12.21 1.29 -17.86
N ASP A 18 12.68 0.67 -18.95
CA ASP A 18 12.74 -0.79 -19.04
C ASP A 18 13.75 -1.41 -18.07
N GLU A 19 14.88 -0.74 -17.80
CA GLU A 19 15.91 -1.21 -16.86
C GLU A 19 15.37 -1.16 -15.42
N GLU A 20 14.68 -0.09 -15.08
CA GLU A 20 14.05 0.11 -13.77
C GLU A 20 12.95 -0.92 -13.51
N ARG A 21 12.12 -1.17 -14.54
CA ARG A 21 11.08 -2.21 -14.44
C ARG A 21 11.70 -3.61 -14.34
N ALA A 22 12.78 -3.89 -15.05
CA ALA A 22 13.50 -5.16 -14.95
C ALA A 22 14.08 -5.39 -13.55
N LEU A 23 14.67 -4.33 -12.95
CA LEU A 23 15.17 -4.37 -11.57
C LEU A 23 14.05 -4.76 -10.60
N LEU A 24 12.92 -4.07 -10.66
CA LEU A 24 11.79 -4.32 -9.76
C LEU A 24 11.11 -5.67 -10.04
N ALA A 25 11.01 -6.09 -11.28
CA ALA A 25 10.50 -7.41 -11.64
C ALA A 25 11.34 -8.56 -11.05
N GLY A 26 12.65 -8.35 -10.94
CA GLY A 26 13.59 -9.33 -10.37
C GLY A 26 13.42 -9.56 -8.87
N ILE A 27 12.88 -8.58 -8.14
CA ILE A 27 12.66 -8.64 -6.68
C ILE A 27 11.18 -8.80 -6.30
N ALA A 28 10.27 -8.75 -7.26
CA ALA A 28 8.85 -8.83 -7.05
C ALA A 28 8.32 -10.28 -7.20
N ARG A 29 7.28 -10.61 -6.45
CA ARG A 29 6.61 -11.91 -6.50
C ARG A 29 5.12 -11.74 -6.74
N LYS A 30 4.50 -12.71 -7.40
CA LYS A 30 3.04 -12.82 -7.50
C LYS A 30 2.50 -13.59 -6.30
N GLU A 31 1.43 -13.10 -5.75
CA GLU A 31 0.70 -13.75 -4.68
C GLU A 31 -0.80 -13.73 -5.00
N SER A 32 -1.48 -14.83 -4.69
CA SER A 32 -2.93 -14.96 -4.87
C SER A 32 -3.58 -15.20 -3.52
N ALA A 33 -4.62 -14.44 -3.22
CA ALA A 33 -5.36 -14.54 -1.97
C ALA A 33 -6.84 -14.82 -2.25
N VAL A 34 -7.45 -15.67 -1.43
CA VAL A 34 -8.88 -15.95 -1.51
C VAL A 34 -9.71 -14.91 -0.77
N ALA A 35 -11.01 -14.83 -1.09
CA ALA A 35 -11.94 -13.99 -0.34
C ALA A 35 -11.91 -14.32 1.16
N GLY A 36 -11.84 -13.30 2.01
CA GLY A 36 -11.72 -13.43 3.46
C GLY A 36 -10.29 -13.61 3.99
N GLN A 37 -9.32 -13.86 3.13
CA GLN A 37 -7.93 -14.00 3.54
C GLN A 37 -7.36 -12.68 4.05
N ARG A 38 -6.67 -12.73 5.19
CA ARG A 38 -5.87 -11.62 5.72
C ARG A 38 -4.48 -11.68 5.13
N ILE A 39 -4.02 -10.57 4.60
CA ILE A 39 -2.67 -10.44 4.03
C ILE A 39 -1.69 -9.78 4.99
N PHE A 40 -2.18 -8.96 5.92
CA PHE A 40 -1.44 -8.42 7.05
C PHE A 40 -2.39 -8.01 8.18
N GLU A 41 -1.86 -7.87 9.39
CA GLU A 41 -2.61 -7.59 10.62
C GLU A 41 -2.17 -6.25 11.24
N GLU A 42 -3.15 -5.47 11.73
CA GLU A 42 -2.90 -4.24 12.50
C GLU A 42 -2.01 -4.51 13.72
N GLY A 43 -0.98 -3.70 13.90
CA GLY A 43 -0.06 -3.78 15.02
C GLY A 43 1.12 -4.74 14.82
N GLU A 44 1.12 -5.56 13.75
CA GLU A 44 2.24 -6.42 13.43
C GLU A 44 3.33 -5.68 12.64
N PRO A 45 4.60 -6.13 12.73
CA PRO A 45 5.69 -5.59 11.91
C PRO A 45 5.36 -5.67 10.42
N SER A 46 5.65 -4.61 9.69
CA SER A 46 5.42 -4.49 8.27
C SER A 46 6.72 -4.66 7.51
N HIS A 47 6.80 -5.68 6.66
CA HIS A 47 8.02 -6.03 5.91
C HIS A 47 7.80 -6.06 4.39
N THR A 48 6.56 -6.05 3.95
CA THR A 48 6.21 -6.26 2.53
C THR A 48 5.32 -5.15 2.02
N LEU A 49 5.69 -4.61 0.86
CA LEU A 49 4.82 -3.78 0.03
C LEU A 49 3.96 -4.67 -0.86
N HIS A 50 2.70 -4.31 -1.00
CA HIS A 50 1.77 -5.01 -1.88
C HIS A 50 1.17 -4.05 -2.91
N ILE A 51 1.06 -4.50 -4.15
CA ILE A 51 0.35 -3.80 -5.21
C ILE A 51 -0.81 -4.69 -5.63
N VAL A 52 -2.01 -4.16 -5.58
CA VAL A 52 -3.22 -4.89 -6.00
C VAL A 52 -3.25 -4.94 -7.53
N VAL A 53 -3.23 -6.15 -8.10
CA VAL A 53 -3.35 -6.36 -9.55
C VAL A 53 -4.80 -6.51 -9.96
N SER A 54 -5.55 -7.33 -9.21
CA SER A 54 -6.99 -7.52 -9.37
C SER A 54 -7.62 -7.86 -8.03
N GLY A 55 -8.93 -7.73 -7.92
CA GLY A 55 -9.65 -7.94 -6.68
C GLY A 55 -9.78 -6.68 -5.82
N LEU A 56 -10.07 -6.85 -4.54
CA LEU A 56 -10.33 -5.76 -3.60
C LEU A 56 -9.87 -6.13 -2.19
N VAL A 57 -9.05 -5.28 -1.59
CA VAL A 57 -8.56 -5.42 -0.21
C VAL A 57 -9.18 -4.36 0.68
N SER A 58 -9.94 -4.77 1.69
CA SER A 58 -10.46 -3.88 2.73
C SER A 58 -9.36 -3.58 3.74
N LEU A 59 -9.06 -2.31 3.94
CA LEU A 59 -8.16 -1.84 4.99
C LEU A 59 -8.97 -1.48 6.23
N ARG A 60 -8.75 -2.22 7.32
CA ARG A 60 -9.57 -2.19 8.54
C ARG A 60 -8.75 -1.82 9.76
N GLN A 61 -9.36 -1.08 10.65
CA GLN A 61 -8.78 -0.71 11.93
C GLN A 61 -9.69 -1.15 13.08
N LYS A 62 -9.09 -1.63 14.17
CA LYS A 62 -9.82 -1.95 15.39
C LYS A 62 -10.41 -0.69 15.99
N ASN A 63 -11.65 -0.77 16.46
CA ASN A 63 -12.24 0.32 17.19
C ASN A 63 -11.53 0.53 18.54
N ARG A 64 -11.79 1.68 19.20
CA ARG A 64 -11.13 2.04 20.47
C ARG A 64 -11.30 1.01 21.58
N HIS A 65 -12.31 0.13 21.49
CA HIS A 65 -12.59 -0.92 22.48
C HIS A 65 -12.04 -2.28 22.05
N GLY A 66 -11.39 -2.38 20.89
CA GLY A 66 -10.79 -3.61 20.36
C GLY A 66 -11.80 -4.72 19.98
N ALA A 67 -13.10 -4.46 20.10
CA ALA A 67 -14.15 -5.47 19.95
C ALA A 67 -14.62 -5.65 18.48
N ALA A 68 -14.39 -4.67 17.61
CA ALA A 68 -14.81 -4.72 16.21
C ALA A 68 -13.82 -4.00 15.30
N GLU A 69 -13.71 -4.46 14.08
CA GLU A 69 -12.95 -3.79 13.02
C GLU A 69 -13.87 -2.90 12.18
N VAL A 70 -13.37 -1.72 11.82
CA VAL A 70 -14.06 -0.77 10.96
C VAL A 70 -13.27 -0.64 9.67
N ALA A 71 -13.94 -0.76 8.53
CA ALA A 71 -13.33 -0.50 7.23
C ALA A 71 -13.04 1.00 7.09
N MET A 72 -11.78 1.34 6.91
CA MET A 72 -11.28 2.71 6.78
C MET A 72 -11.11 3.12 5.32
N SER A 73 -10.60 2.21 4.52
CA SER A 73 -10.38 2.40 3.08
C SER A 73 -10.28 1.05 2.37
N ALA A 74 -9.97 1.07 1.09
CA ALA A 74 -9.77 -0.14 0.29
C ALA A 74 -8.56 0.02 -0.64
N GLY A 75 -7.81 -1.07 -0.82
CA GLY A 75 -6.82 -1.22 -1.88
C GLY A 75 -7.52 -1.77 -3.13
N ARG A 76 -7.50 -0.99 -4.20
CA ARG A 76 -8.09 -1.30 -5.52
C ARG A 76 -7.01 -1.68 -6.52
N PRO A 77 -7.36 -2.29 -7.67
CA PRO A 77 -6.40 -2.56 -8.72
C PRO A 77 -5.56 -1.34 -9.11
N GLY A 78 -4.24 -1.53 -9.13
CA GLY A 78 -3.25 -0.48 -9.38
C GLY A 78 -2.77 0.26 -8.12
N GLU A 79 -3.41 0.07 -6.98
CA GLU A 79 -3.05 0.75 -5.73
C GLU A 79 -2.01 -0.02 -4.92
N LEU A 80 -1.18 0.76 -4.22
CA LEU A 80 -0.14 0.28 -3.31
C LEU A 80 -0.68 0.27 -1.88
N ILE A 81 -0.44 -0.83 -1.15
CA ILE A 81 -0.78 -1.00 0.26
C ILE A 81 0.43 -1.54 1.04
N GLY A 82 0.43 -1.40 2.36
CA GLY A 82 1.53 -1.87 3.21
C GLY A 82 2.78 -0.96 3.17
N VAL A 83 2.64 0.32 2.83
CA VAL A 83 3.75 1.29 2.69
C VAL A 83 4.54 1.49 3.98
N SER A 84 3.95 1.20 5.16
CA SER A 84 4.65 1.21 6.44
C SER A 84 5.90 0.32 6.48
N ALA A 85 5.99 -0.69 5.61
CA ALA A 85 7.18 -1.53 5.43
C ALA A 85 8.44 -0.71 5.07
N MET A 86 8.27 0.44 4.41
CA MET A 86 9.37 1.34 4.04
C MET A 86 9.99 2.08 5.24
N LEU A 87 9.39 2.00 6.43
CA LEU A 87 9.94 2.55 7.67
C LEU A 87 10.98 1.65 8.32
N GLY A 88 11.33 0.52 7.70
CA GLY A 88 12.28 -0.44 8.24
C GLY A 88 11.79 -1.05 9.57
N GLU A 89 12.67 -1.16 10.56
CA GLU A 89 12.35 -1.75 11.87
C GLU A 89 11.23 -1.03 12.63
N ALA A 90 10.99 0.26 12.33
CA ALA A 90 9.90 1.03 12.91
C ALA A 90 8.55 0.82 12.20
N GLY A 91 8.53 0.08 11.08
CA GLY A 91 7.33 -0.17 10.30
C GLY A 91 6.37 -1.12 11.00
N ILE A 92 5.17 -0.62 11.32
CA ILE A 92 4.07 -1.40 11.87
C ILE A 92 2.85 -1.17 10.99
N HIS A 93 2.06 -2.21 10.73
CA HIS A 93 0.81 -2.07 10.00
C HIS A 93 -0.20 -1.23 10.81
N PRO A 94 -0.61 -0.05 10.33
CA PRO A 94 -1.61 0.77 11.02
C PRO A 94 -3.04 0.25 10.85
N MET A 95 -3.22 -0.71 9.96
CA MET A 95 -4.50 -1.35 9.63
C MET A 95 -4.27 -2.81 9.23
N SER A 96 -5.30 -3.63 9.33
CA SER A 96 -5.31 -4.98 8.75
C SER A 96 -5.78 -4.94 7.30
N GLY A 97 -5.21 -5.79 6.44
CA GLY A 97 -5.63 -5.98 5.05
C GLY A 97 -6.41 -7.29 4.91
N VAL A 98 -7.68 -7.21 4.47
CA VAL A 98 -8.56 -8.37 4.27
C VAL A 98 -9.10 -8.38 2.85
N CYS A 99 -8.87 -9.46 2.11
CA CYS A 99 -9.40 -9.62 0.76
C CYS A 99 -10.92 -9.78 0.80
N LEU A 100 -11.67 -8.96 0.07
CA LEU A 100 -13.13 -9.06 -0.03
C LEU A 100 -13.57 -10.03 -1.12
N GLU A 101 -12.70 -10.28 -2.07
CA GLU A 101 -12.90 -11.19 -3.21
C GLU A 101 -11.55 -11.85 -3.56
N PRO A 102 -11.50 -12.85 -4.45
CA PRO A 102 -10.23 -13.39 -4.92
C PRO A 102 -9.34 -12.28 -5.48
N THR A 103 -8.12 -12.17 -4.95
CA THR A 103 -7.23 -11.03 -5.17
C THR A 103 -5.87 -11.51 -5.65
N GLU A 104 -5.37 -10.87 -6.70
CA GLU A 104 -4.00 -11.04 -7.16
C GLU A 104 -3.16 -9.84 -6.70
N LEU A 105 -2.00 -10.14 -6.12
CA LEU A 105 -1.08 -9.16 -5.57
C LEU A 105 0.31 -9.30 -6.21
N ILE A 106 1.03 -8.20 -6.22
CA ILE A 106 2.47 -8.19 -6.37
C ILE A 106 3.05 -7.82 -5.01
N GLU A 107 3.96 -8.65 -4.51
CA GLU A 107 4.67 -8.45 -3.27
C GLU A 107 6.11 -8.07 -3.53
N ILE A 108 6.61 -7.10 -2.79
CA ILE A 108 8.02 -6.70 -2.78
C ILE A 108 8.47 -6.59 -1.33
N ASP A 109 9.49 -7.37 -0.97
CA ASP A 109 10.13 -7.23 0.33
C ASP A 109 10.79 -5.85 0.44
N ALA A 110 10.47 -5.12 1.49
CA ALA A 110 10.88 -3.73 1.65
C ALA A 110 12.39 -3.59 1.85
N SER A 111 13.04 -4.53 2.53
CA SER A 111 14.50 -4.51 2.73
C SER A 111 15.24 -4.73 1.41
N VAL A 112 14.79 -5.69 0.63
CA VAL A 112 15.33 -5.98 -0.71
C VAL A 112 15.11 -4.80 -1.65
N LEU A 113 13.94 -4.16 -1.57
CA LEU A 113 13.66 -2.95 -2.34
C LEU A 113 14.62 -1.82 -1.95
N MET A 114 14.77 -1.54 -0.66
CA MET A 114 15.65 -0.47 -0.20
C MET A 114 17.11 -0.70 -0.63
N ASP A 115 17.63 -1.91 -0.50
CA ASP A 115 18.98 -2.24 -0.98
C ASP A 115 19.14 -2.01 -2.49
N ALA A 116 18.12 -2.35 -3.28
CA ALA A 116 18.11 -2.11 -4.72
C ALA A 116 18.09 -0.60 -5.07
N LEU A 117 17.29 0.18 -4.31
CA LEU A 117 17.21 1.64 -4.50
C LEU A 117 18.51 2.35 -4.07
N ASP A 118 19.14 1.93 -2.98
CA ASP A 118 20.41 2.46 -2.50
C ASP A 118 21.54 2.18 -3.50
N SER A 119 21.51 1.00 -4.15
CA SER A 119 22.45 0.64 -5.21
C SER A 119 22.23 1.40 -6.52
N ASN A 120 21.03 1.96 -6.72
CA ASN A 120 20.65 2.71 -7.92
C ASN A 120 19.96 4.02 -7.53
N PRO A 121 20.70 5.05 -7.06
CA PRO A 121 20.11 6.25 -6.48
C PRO A 121 19.17 7.03 -7.41
N ALA A 122 19.40 7.00 -8.72
CA ALA A 122 18.53 7.66 -9.69
C ALA A 122 17.15 6.97 -9.76
N VAL A 123 17.12 5.64 -9.75
CA VAL A 123 15.90 4.84 -9.66
C VAL A 123 15.26 5.07 -8.29
N GLY A 124 16.06 5.01 -7.23
CA GLY A 124 15.61 5.24 -5.86
C GLY A 124 14.88 6.56 -5.71
N TYR A 125 15.44 7.64 -6.24
CA TYR A 125 14.81 8.96 -6.22
C TYR A 125 13.43 8.95 -6.91
N ARG A 126 13.32 8.33 -8.08
CA ARG A 126 12.03 8.28 -8.82
C ARG A 126 10.98 7.46 -8.09
N ILE A 127 11.35 6.30 -7.55
CA ILE A 127 10.43 5.44 -6.79
C ILE A 127 9.97 6.13 -5.51
N LEU A 128 10.88 6.67 -4.71
CA LEU A 128 10.55 7.35 -3.47
C LEU A 128 9.72 8.61 -3.72
N ARG A 129 10.01 9.37 -4.76
CA ARG A 129 9.20 10.51 -5.18
C ARG A 129 7.75 10.09 -5.50
N ARG A 130 7.59 8.95 -6.18
CA ARG A 130 6.25 8.43 -6.50
C ARG A 130 5.50 7.97 -5.25
N LEU A 131 6.17 7.23 -4.37
CA LEU A 131 5.61 6.83 -3.07
C LEU A 131 5.17 8.05 -2.26
N ASN A 132 6.04 9.05 -2.16
CA ASN A 132 5.73 10.29 -1.45
C ASN A 132 4.50 11.00 -2.03
N HIS A 133 4.36 11.05 -3.34
CA HIS A 133 3.18 11.64 -4.00
C HIS A 133 1.88 10.89 -3.62
N ILE A 134 1.88 9.55 -3.67
CA ILE A 134 0.74 8.72 -3.30
C ILE A 134 0.36 8.94 -1.83
N GLU A 135 1.34 8.93 -0.93
CA GLU A 135 1.07 9.10 0.49
C GLU A 135 0.63 10.53 0.84
N ALA A 136 1.16 11.54 0.16
CA ALA A 136 0.71 12.93 0.31
C ALA A 136 -0.76 13.10 -0.12
N GLU A 137 -1.18 12.48 -1.22
CA GLU A 137 -2.58 12.48 -1.66
C GLU A 137 -3.50 11.76 -0.66
N ARG A 138 -3.08 10.60 -0.13
CA ARG A 138 -3.81 9.86 0.92
C ARG A 138 -3.95 10.67 2.19
N LEU A 139 -2.89 11.34 2.63
CA LEU A 139 -2.91 12.21 3.79
C LEU A 139 -3.86 13.40 3.59
N ALA A 140 -3.81 14.05 2.43
CA ALA A 140 -4.72 15.15 2.09
C ALA A 140 -6.19 14.71 2.11
N ALA A 141 -6.50 13.51 1.59
CA ALA A 141 -7.83 12.93 1.64
C ALA A 141 -8.29 12.66 3.09
N ALA A 142 -7.41 12.11 3.93
CA ALA A 142 -7.69 11.87 5.35
C ALA A 142 -7.99 13.18 6.11
N TRP A 143 -7.20 14.23 5.90
CA TRP A 143 -7.44 15.56 6.49
C TRP A 143 -8.77 16.17 6.04
N SER A 144 -9.14 15.95 4.77
CA SER A 144 -10.44 16.41 4.24
C SER A 144 -11.62 15.71 4.93
N GLN A 145 -11.52 14.40 5.19
CA GLN A 145 -12.53 13.65 5.93
C GLN A 145 -12.66 14.11 7.38
N ILE A 146 -11.56 14.33 8.08
CA ILE A 146 -11.57 14.84 9.46
C ILE A 146 -12.25 16.22 9.52
N ARG A 147 -11.96 17.11 8.58
CA ARG A 147 -12.62 18.43 8.51
C ARG A 147 -14.12 18.33 8.28
N SER A 148 -14.58 17.44 7.43
CA SER A 148 -16.00 17.27 7.17
C SER A 148 -16.76 16.70 8.37
N GLN A 149 -16.14 15.81 9.13
CA GLN A 149 -16.70 15.27 10.38
C GLN A 149 -16.69 16.30 11.51
N GLY A 150 -15.64 17.13 11.62
CA GLY A 150 -15.56 18.22 12.61
C GLY A 150 -16.63 19.30 12.41
N ARG A 151 -16.92 19.68 11.16
CA ARG A 151 -17.98 20.65 10.84
C ARG A 151 -19.38 20.15 11.21
N ALA A 152 -19.63 18.84 11.16
CA ALA A 152 -20.90 18.27 11.61
C ALA A 152 -21.10 18.39 13.14
N GLY A 153 -20.01 18.50 13.92
CA GLY A 153 -20.04 18.73 15.37
C GLY A 153 -20.25 20.21 15.76
N GLU A 154 -19.81 21.15 14.94
CA GLU A 154 -19.95 22.59 15.20
C GLU A 154 -21.37 23.14 14.96
N ILE A 155 -22.18 22.45 14.14
CA ILE A 155 -23.56 22.87 13.82
C ILE A 155 -24.56 22.53 14.95
N THR A 156 -24.15 21.76 15.96
CA THR A 156 -25.02 21.33 17.05
C THR A 156 -24.92 22.17 18.33
N HIS A 157 -24.15 23.25 18.33
CA HIS A 157 -24.05 24.23 19.42
C HIS A 157 -24.47 25.63 18.96
N GLY A 158 -25.70 25.73 18.47
CA GLY A 158 -26.39 26.99 18.21
C GLY A 158 -27.67 27.06 19.02
#